data_8e786d23e653e1b3b9186f744435fbc4
#
_entry.id   8e786d23e653e1b3b9186f744435fbc4
#
_cell.length_a   1.000
_cell.length_b   1.000
_cell.length_c   1.000
_cell.angle_alpha   90.00
_cell.angle_beta   90.00
_cell.angle_gamma   90.00
#
_symmetry.space_group_name_H-M   'P 1'
#
loop_
_entity.id
_entity.type
_entity.pdbx_description
1 polymer ?
#
loop_
_entity_poly.entity_id
_entity_poly.type
_entity_poly.pdbx_seq_one_letter_code
_entity_poly.pdbx_strand_id
1 'polypeptide(L)'
;MANVVILGAGLTGLSAAYHFEQAGFTDFEIFEMNEEAGGLLRSFMIDGFTFDYTGHLLHINDEYFASFINTITSLDAFIKVTRNTAIYSHDRFTDYPFQMNLFGLPYDVIYECIEGYVNRRAGLRTPKNFYEWVLKYFGAGMGKHFFFPYNSKILAYDMRKVLPSWTGRFVPKTNLEAVLKGAFEQKDTSNIGYNSQFFYPKTGGIQHLIKSLERATKAKPRLHHKVVEIDVKSKTITFANGATTRYESIISTLPLNELLTMVKGSSHRSYGAAAEKLLCNSVVNFNLGFNRPKLTDRHWTYYPEKQYPFYRMGFWHNINPTSVKPGHTAIYGELSYLGKNTSKTARTALVESAVAKALIVLGISEQEVVVRKDLHLAYAYVIYDAWREKHLENLLKNLAHDGILSTGRYGGWKYSSMQEAVIDGKIASENLLPKFWGAQTIKKQTPPTTVKQINAL
;
A
#
# COMPACT_ATOMS: atom_id res chain seq x y z
N MET A 1 6.49 16.20 -29.71
CA MET A 1 6.36 16.94 -28.44
C MET A 1 4.97 16.58 -27.93
N ALA A 2 4.89 15.84 -26.85
CA ALA A 2 3.58 15.48 -26.29
C ALA A 2 3.05 16.62 -25.41
N ASN A 3 1.74 16.88 -25.46
CA ASN A 3 1.13 17.87 -24.58
C ASN A 3 1.15 17.42 -23.12
N VAL A 4 1.00 16.12 -22.86
CA VAL A 4 1.05 15.57 -21.49
C VAL A 4 2.15 14.52 -21.37
N VAL A 5 2.96 14.61 -20.32
CA VAL A 5 3.93 13.58 -19.92
C VAL A 5 3.48 12.92 -18.63
N ILE A 6 3.37 11.59 -18.65
CA ILE A 6 3.08 10.77 -17.45
C ILE A 6 4.40 10.18 -16.95
N LEU A 7 4.76 10.50 -15.71
CA LEU A 7 5.96 10.00 -15.06
C LEU A 7 5.62 8.88 -14.08
N GLY A 8 6.10 7.67 -14.40
CA GLY A 8 5.85 6.42 -13.70
C GLY A 8 4.73 5.59 -14.34
N ALA A 9 5.05 4.35 -14.70
CA ALA A 9 4.12 3.36 -15.26
C ALA A 9 3.65 2.34 -14.21
N GLY A 10 3.43 2.79 -12.98
CA GLY A 10 2.66 2.06 -11.96
C GLY A 10 1.16 2.12 -12.26
N LEU A 11 0.34 1.51 -11.39
CA LEU A 11 -1.11 1.42 -11.59
C LEU A 11 -1.77 2.78 -11.83
N THR A 12 -1.38 3.84 -11.10
CA THR A 12 -1.93 5.19 -11.26
C THR A 12 -1.57 5.82 -12.61
N GLY A 13 -0.30 5.72 -13.03
CA GLY A 13 0.13 6.28 -14.32
C GLY A 13 -0.48 5.56 -15.51
N LEU A 14 -0.55 4.23 -15.47
CA LEU A 14 -1.23 3.44 -16.50
C LEU A 14 -2.74 3.69 -16.52
N SER A 15 -3.36 3.89 -15.35
CA SER A 15 -4.77 4.29 -15.28
C SER A 15 -5.01 5.66 -15.91
N ALA A 16 -4.14 6.64 -15.67
CA ALA A 16 -4.25 7.95 -16.31
C ALA A 16 -4.18 7.85 -17.84
N ALA A 17 -3.23 7.06 -18.36
CA ALA A 17 -3.09 6.79 -19.79
C ALA A 17 -4.33 6.13 -20.39
N TYR A 18 -4.84 5.08 -19.73
CA TYR A 18 -6.07 4.41 -20.13
C TYR A 18 -7.25 5.40 -20.23
N HIS A 19 -7.45 6.26 -19.21
CA HIS A 19 -8.56 7.20 -19.20
C HIS A 19 -8.40 8.31 -20.23
N PHE A 20 -7.19 8.76 -20.55
CA PHE A 20 -6.94 9.64 -21.69
C PHE A 20 -7.39 8.98 -23.00
N GLU A 21 -7.02 7.73 -23.24
CA GLU A 21 -7.43 7.02 -24.45
C GLU A 21 -8.94 6.76 -24.51
N GLN A 22 -9.59 6.42 -23.39
CA GLN A 22 -11.05 6.27 -23.34
C GLN A 22 -11.77 7.59 -23.65
N ALA A 23 -11.18 8.72 -23.30
CA ALA A 23 -11.66 10.03 -23.67
C ALA A 23 -11.30 10.42 -25.12
N GLY A 24 -10.47 9.62 -25.86
CA GLY A 24 -9.99 9.90 -27.21
C GLY A 24 -8.77 10.82 -27.26
N PHE A 25 -8.18 11.21 -26.14
CA PHE A 25 -6.95 12.00 -26.06
C PHE A 25 -5.74 11.10 -26.20
N THR A 26 -4.89 11.35 -27.20
CA THR A 26 -3.73 10.51 -27.53
C THR A 26 -2.40 11.26 -27.50
N ASP A 27 -2.41 12.57 -27.24
CA ASP A 27 -1.21 13.40 -27.24
C ASP A 27 -0.53 13.39 -25.87
N PHE A 28 -0.11 12.20 -25.46
CA PHE A 28 0.63 11.98 -24.23
C PHE A 28 1.71 10.91 -24.40
N GLU A 29 2.72 10.94 -23.53
CA GLU A 29 3.78 9.93 -23.41
C GLU A 29 3.91 9.45 -21.97
N ILE A 30 4.30 8.17 -21.79
CA ILE A 30 4.51 7.55 -20.48
C ILE A 30 5.99 7.19 -20.35
N PHE A 31 6.62 7.53 -19.24
CA PHE A 31 8.00 7.20 -18.95
C PHE A 31 8.11 6.40 -17.65
N GLU A 32 8.91 5.33 -17.67
CA GLU A 32 9.19 4.44 -16.53
C GLU A 32 10.70 4.26 -16.36
N MET A 33 11.16 4.26 -15.12
CA MET A 33 12.58 4.11 -14.81
C MET A 33 13.10 2.67 -14.91
N ASN A 34 12.23 1.70 -14.70
CA ASN A 34 12.57 0.27 -14.69
C ASN A 34 12.49 -0.36 -16.08
N GLU A 35 12.88 -1.62 -16.15
CA GLU A 35 12.80 -2.49 -17.33
C GLU A 35 11.39 -2.97 -17.67
N GLU A 36 10.43 -2.80 -16.74
CA GLU A 36 9.02 -3.14 -16.92
C GLU A 36 8.10 -2.20 -16.12
N ALA A 37 6.87 -2.08 -16.59
CA ALA A 37 5.81 -1.37 -15.90
C ALA A 37 5.27 -2.16 -14.69
N GLY A 38 4.54 -1.47 -13.80
CA GLY A 38 3.79 -2.09 -12.71
C GLY A 38 4.08 -1.51 -11.33
N GLY A 39 5.22 -0.86 -11.13
CA GLY A 39 5.59 -0.30 -9.82
C GLY A 39 5.64 -1.40 -8.76
N LEU A 40 4.77 -1.31 -7.73
CA LEU A 40 4.67 -2.33 -6.68
C LEU A 40 3.80 -3.54 -7.06
N LEU A 41 3.09 -3.51 -8.19
CA LEU A 41 2.26 -4.62 -8.66
C LEU A 41 3.01 -5.50 -9.66
N ARG A 42 4.27 -5.80 -9.36
CA ARG A 42 5.08 -6.78 -10.11
C ARG A 42 5.10 -8.09 -9.36
N SER A 43 5.19 -9.19 -10.13
CA SER A 43 5.29 -10.56 -9.62
C SER A 43 6.53 -11.23 -10.16
N PHE A 44 7.10 -12.14 -9.40
CA PHE A 44 8.32 -12.88 -9.73
C PHE A 44 8.00 -14.37 -9.76
N MET A 45 8.21 -14.99 -10.90
CA MET A 45 8.09 -16.44 -11.05
C MET A 45 9.48 -17.06 -11.00
N ILE A 46 9.73 -17.90 -9.99
CA ILE A 46 11.02 -18.55 -9.75
C ILE A 46 10.74 -20.01 -9.42
N ASP A 47 11.27 -20.94 -10.21
CA ASP A 47 11.17 -22.39 -9.97
C ASP A 47 9.76 -22.90 -9.66
N GLY A 48 8.74 -22.30 -10.33
CA GLY A 48 7.34 -22.65 -10.16
C GLY A 48 6.66 -22.06 -8.93
N PHE A 49 7.30 -21.09 -8.28
CA PHE A 49 6.71 -20.24 -7.25
C PHE A 49 6.44 -18.85 -7.81
N THR A 50 5.33 -18.25 -7.40
CA THR A 50 4.96 -16.86 -7.73
C THR A 50 4.99 -16.01 -6.47
N PHE A 51 5.80 -14.96 -6.48
CA PHE A 51 5.96 -14.01 -5.37
C PHE A 51 5.65 -12.61 -5.82
N ASP A 52 4.91 -11.84 -5.01
CA ASP A 52 4.68 -10.42 -5.22
C ASP A 52 5.54 -9.56 -4.29
N TYR A 53 5.57 -8.25 -4.55
CA TYR A 53 6.03 -7.29 -3.55
C TYR A 53 5.00 -7.22 -2.42
N THR A 54 5.19 -7.92 -1.32
CA THR A 54 4.25 -7.99 -0.20
C THR A 54 2.86 -8.57 -0.54
N GLY A 55 1.97 -8.66 0.43
CA GLY A 55 0.60 -9.14 0.21
C GLY A 55 -0.29 -8.08 -0.46
N HIS A 56 -0.16 -7.89 -1.75
CA HIS A 56 -1.03 -7.01 -2.53
C HIS A 56 -2.30 -7.76 -2.95
N LEU A 57 -3.35 -7.59 -2.14
CA LEU A 57 -4.66 -8.22 -2.35
C LEU A 57 -5.65 -7.17 -2.87
N LEU A 58 -6.45 -7.54 -3.87
CA LEU A 58 -7.37 -6.62 -4.53
C LEU A 58 -8.68 -6.54 -3.74
N HIS A 59 -9.02 -5.36 -3.25
CA HIS A 59 -10.29 -5.07 -2.60
C HIS A 59 -11.17 -4.26 -3.57
N ILE A 60 -12.38 -4.73 -3.83
CA ILE A 60 -13.35 -4.11 -4.73
C ILE A 60 -14.55 -3.69 -3.90
N ASN A 61 -14.63 -2.39 -3.61
CA ASN A 61 -15.68 -1.78 -2.79
C ASN A 61 -16.36 -0.58 -3.48
N ASP A 62 -16.09 -0.39 -4.77
CA ASP A 62 -16.59 0.72 -5.59
C ASP A 62 -17.08 0.17 -6.93
N GLU A 63 -18.26 0.59 -7.35
CA GLU A 63 -18.91 0.09 -8.58
C GLU A 63 -18.13 0.46 -9.84
N TYR A 64 -17.56 1.68 -9.86
CA TYR A 64 -16.73 2.11 -10.98
C TYR A 64 -15.49 1.22 -11.09
N PHE A 65 -14.81 0.95 -9.96
CA PHE A 65 -13.64 0.09 -9.97
C PHE A 65 -13.96 -1.35 -10.37
N ALA A 66 -15.12 -1.88 -9.95
CA ALA A 66 -15.59 -3.20 -10.40
C ALA A 66 -15.80 -3.24 -11.92
N SER A 67 -16.46 -2.21 -12.47
CA SER A 67 -16.67 -2.05 -13.92
C SER A 67 -15.34 -1.91 -14.67
N PHE A 68 -14.40 -1.11 -14.14
CA PHE A 68 -13.07 -0.95 -14.71
C PHE A 68 -12.32 -2.30 -14.80
N ILE A 69 -12.31 -3.09 -13.72
CA ILE A 69 -11.70 -4.43 -13.74
C ILE A 69 -12.33 -5.32 -14.79
N ASN A 70 -13.66 -5.35 -14.88
CA ASN A 70 -14.36 -6.14 -15.90
C ASN A 70 -14.06 -5.69 -17.33
N THR A 71 -13.76 -4.41 -17.54
CA THR A 71 -13.44 -3.88 -18.87
C THR A 71 -12.03 -4.25 -19.30
N ILE A 72 -11.04 -4.16 -18.41
CA ILE A 72 -9.63 -4.42 -18.77
C ILE A 72 -9.26 -5.91 -18.74
N THR A 73 -10.02 -6.71 -17.97
CA THR A 73 -9.86 -8.16 -17.86
C THR A 73 -11.23 -8.79 -17.59
N SER A 74 -11.37 -9.76 -16.72
CA SER A 74 -12.66 -10.25 -16.23
C SER A 74 -12.52 -10.53 -14.74
N LEU A 75 -13.57 -10.31 -13.97
CA LEU A 75 -13.59 -10.75 -12.56
C LEU A 75 -13.43 -12.28 -12.45
N ASP A 76 -13.81 -13.04 -13.48
CA ASP A 76 -13.59 -14.49 -13.54
C ASP A 76 -12.11 -14.88 -13.63
N ALA A 77 -11.21 -13.94 -13.97
CA ALA A 77 -9.77 -14.17 -13.91
C ALA A 77 -9.23 -14.17 -12.48
N PHE A 78 -10.07 -13.84 -11.50
CA PHE A 78 -9.69 -13.77 -10.09
C PHE A 78 -10.39 -14.85 -9.27
N ILE A 79 -9.75 -15.27 -8.18
CA ILE A 79 -10.38 -15.99 -7.09
C ILE A 79 -10.88 -14.97 -6.07
N LYS A 80 -12.10 -15.18 -5.56
CA LYS A 80 -12.65 -14.43 -4.44
C LYS A 80 -12.39 -15.21 -3.17
N VAL A 81 -11.74 -14.59 -2.21
CA VAL A 81 -11.31 -15.24 -0.97
C VAL A 81 -11.91 -14.52 0.24
N THR A 82 -12.53 -15.30 1.14
CA THR A 82 -12.89 -14.82 2.48
C THR A 82 -11.64 -14.88 3.36
N ARG A 83 -11.32 -13.78 4.02
CA ARG A 83 -10.12 -13.65 4.83
C ARG A 83 -10.10 -14.64 5.99
N ASN A 84 -9.01 -15.39 6.14
CA ASN A 84 -8.67 -16.19 7.32
C ASN A 84 -7.33 -15.68 7.86
N THR A 85 -7.34 -14.92 8.97
CA THR A 85 -6.15 -14.28 9.50
C THR A 85 -6.14 -14.31 11.02
N ALA A 86 -4.95 -14.37 11.59
CA ALA A 86 -4.76 -14.40 13.02
C ALA A 86 -3.74 -13.37 13.49
N ILE A 87 -3.72 -13.15 14.78
CA ILE A 87 -2.69 -12.44 15.51
C ILE A 87 -1.99 -13.48 16.39
N TYR A 88 -0.65 -13.56 16.28
CA TYR A 88 0.17 -14.38 17.14
C TYR A 88 0.80 -13.50 18.22
N SER A 89 0.36 -13.68 19.43
CA SER A 89 0.78 -12.88 20.59
C SER A 89 0.73 -13.72 21.86
N HIS A 90 1.73 -13.55 22.74
CA HIS A 90 1.86 -14.32 23.98
C HIS A 90 1.86 -15.85 23.73
N ASP A 91 2.55 -16.26 22.65
CA ASP A 91 2.65 -17.66 22.20
C ASP A 91 1.31 -18.33 21.90
N ARG A 92 0.29 -17.52 21.55
CA ARG A 92 -1.07 -17.97 21.20
C ARG A 92 -1.58 -17.28 19.96
N PHE A 93 -2.47 -17.97 19.27
CA PHE A 93 -3.21 -17.39 18.15
C PHE A 93 -4.56 -16.87 18.63
N THR A 94 -4.91 -15.67 18.22
CA THR A 94 -6.26 -15.12 18.33
C THR A 94 -6.70 -14.58 16.97
N ASP A 95 -8.00 -14.53 16.72
CA ASP A 95 -8.53 -14.08 15.44
C ASP A 95 -8.43 -12.56 15.29
N TYR A 96 -8.45 -12.08 14.06
CA TYR A 96 -8.49 -10.64 13.77
C TYR A 96 -9.96 -10.17 13.66
N PRO A 97 -10.32 -8.98 14.18
CA PRO A 97 -9.46 -7.96 14.78
C PRO A 97 -9.25 -8.16 16.30
N PHE A 98 -8.07 -7.79 16.81
CA PHE A 98 -7.65 -8.00 18.20
C PHE A 98 -8.66 -7.51 19.23
N GLN A 99 -9.23 -6.31 19.04
CA GLN A 99 -10.16 -5.67 19.99
C GLN A 99 -11.51 -6.39 20.13
N MET A 100 -11.76 -7.43 19.36
CA MET A 100 -12.99 -8.23 19.38
C MET A 100 -12.70 -9.72 19.57
N ASN A 101 -11.42 -10.12 19.74
CA ASN A 101 -10.99 -11.50 19.80
C ASN A 101 -9.85 -11.68 20.81
N LEU A 102 -10.20 -11.69 22.08
CA LEU A 102 -9.25 -11.89 23.17
C LEU A 102 -9.23 -13.33 23.70
N PHE A 103 -10.20 -14.16 23.25
CA PHE A 103 -10.32 -15.55 23.68
C PHE A 103 -9.04 -16.34 23.42
N GLY A 104 -8.62 -17.14 24.41
CA GLY A 104 -7.41 -17.96 24.32
C GLY A 104 -6.11 -17.26 24.72
N LEU A 105 -6.10 -15.93 24.87
CA LEU A 105 -4.95 -15.21 25.42
C LEU A 105 -4.78 -15.51 26.92
N PRO A 106 -3.60 -15.26 27.50
CA PRO A 106 -3.39 -15.36 28.96
C PRO A 106 -4.39 -14.49 29.73
N TYR A 107 -4.81 -14.96 30.89
CA TYR A 107 -5.80 -14.28 31.73
C TYR A 107 -5.43 -12.81 32.01
N ASP A 108 -4.17 -12.56 32.40
CA ASP A 108 -3.70 -11.20 32.69
C ASP A 108 -3.81 -10.25 31.51
N VAL A 109 -3.55 -10.77 30.29
CA VAL A 109 -3.68 -9.99 29.03
C VAL A 109 -5.15 -9.65 28.78
N ILE A 110 -6.05 -10.63 28.94
CA ILE A 110 -7.50 -10.42 28.78
C ILE A 110 -7.99 -9.41 29.81
N TYR A 111 -7.59 -9.57 31.06
CA TYR A 111 -7.95 -8.66 32.15
C TYR A 111 -7.49 -7.24 31.86
N GLU A 112 -6.21 -7.03 31.54
CA GLU A 112 -5.67 -5.70 31.20
C GLU A 112 -6.38 -5.06 30.01
N CYS A 113 -6.76 -5.86 29.00
CA CYS A 113 -7.50 -5.37 27.84
C CYS A 113 -8.91 -4.90 28.20
N ILE A 114 -9.65 -5.67 29.01
CA ILE A 114 -11.01 -5.33 29.45
C ILE A 114 -10.97 -4.13 30.40
N GLU A 115 -10.12 -4.19 31.42
CA GLU A 115 -9.95 -3.11 32.40
C GLU A 115 -9.56 -1.79 31.71
N GLY A 116 -8.54 -1.86 30.83
CA GLY A 116 -8.11 -0.71 30.06
C GLY A 116 -9.20 -0.17 29.14
N TYR A 117 -10.07 -1.02 28.56
CA TYR A 117 -11.20 -0.59 27.74
C TYR A 117 -12.27 0.10 28.57
N VAL A 118 -12.63 -0.42 29.76
CA VAL A 118 -13.61 0.19 30.65
C VAL A 118 -13.13 1.56 31.13
N ASN A 119 -11.86 1.65 31.54
CA ASN A 119 -11.23 2.86 32.06
C ASN A 119 -10.64 3.78 30.96
N ARG A 120 -10.97 3.55 29.68
CA ARG A 120 -10.40 4.32 28.57
C ARG A 120 -10.74 5.80 28.66
N ARG A 121 -9.88 6.63 28.07
CA ARG A 121 -10.05 8.08 28.04
C ARG A 121 -11.16 8.54 27.05
N ALA A 122 -12.37 7.98 27.19
CA ALA A 122 -13.49 8.27 26.29
C ALA A 122 -13.85 9.76 26.22
N GLY A 123 -13.66 10.51 27.32
CA GLY A 123 -13.90 11.97 27.39
C GLY A 123 -12.85 12.84 26.69
N LEU A 124 -11.75 12.27 26.19
CA LEU A 124 -10.77 13.03 25.41
C LEU A 124 -11.43 13.55 24.10
N ARG A 125 -11.55 14.86 23.96
CA ARG A 125 -12.29 15.46 22.82
C ARG A 125 -11.63 15.13 21.48
N THR A 126 -10.38 15.56 21.28
CA THR A 126 -9.64 15.36 20.02
C THR A 126 -8.27 14.78 20.31
N PRO A 127 -8.01 13.52 19.95
CA PRO A 127 -6.67 12.93 20.06
C PRO A 127 -5.67 13.69 19.19
N LYS A 128 -4.53 14.07 19.77
CA LYS A 128 -3.47 14.79 19.06
C LYS A 128 -2.61 13.88 18.19
N ASN A 129 -2.57 12.59 18.50
CA ASN A 129 -1.75 11.60 17.84
C ASN A 129 -2.39 10.21 17.94
N PHE A 130 -1.81 9.23 17.23
CA PHE A 130 -2.31 7.86 17.22
C PHE A 130 -2.26 7.20 18.60
N TYR A 131 -1.26 7.51 19.41
CA TYR A 131 -1.17 6.99 20.79
C TYR A 131 -2.40 7.40 21.63
N GLU A 132 -2.74 8.69 21.65
CA GLU A 132 -3.93 9.20 22.34
C GLU A 132 -5.23 8.66 21.74
N TRP A 133 -5.26 8.47 20.41
CA TRP A 133 -6.39 7.89 19.71
C TRP A 133 -6.67 6.45 20.19
N VAL A 134 -5.64 5.62 20.32
CA VAL A 134 -5.76 4.26 20.88
C VAL A 134 -6.26 4.31 22.33
N LEU A 135 -5.69 5.17 23.18
CA LEU A 135 -6.15 5.30 24.57
C LEU A 135 -7.61 5.74 24.69
N LYS A 136 -8.09 6.57 23.75
CA LYS A 136 -9.49 7.01 23.70
C LYS A 136 -10.45 5.89 23.30
N TYR A 137 -10.11 5.13 22.25
CA TYR A 137 -11.05 4.18 21.64
C TYR A 137 -10.90 2.75 22.15
N PHE A 138 -9.71 2.33 22.56
CA PHE A 138 -9.40 0.94 22.93
C PHE A 138 -8.82 0.78 24.34
N GLY A 139 -8.32 1.85 24.95
CA GLY A 139 -7.74 1.82 26.29
C GLY A 139 -6.28 1.35 26.32
N ALA A 140 -5.71 1.37 27.52
CA ALA A 140 -4.30 1.11 27.72
C ALA A 140 -3.89 -0.35 27.47
N GLY A 141 -4.73 -1.31 27.88
CA GLY A 141 -4.42 -2.75 27.74
C GLY A 141 -4.31 -3.17 26.28
N MET A 142 -5.32 -2.88 25.43
CA MET A 142 -5.24 -3.16 24.00
C MET A 142 -4.12 -2.36 23.33
N GLY A 143 -3.85 -1.14 23.81
CA GLY A 143 -2.69 -0.34 23.39
C GLY A 143 -1.39 -1.08 23.64
N LYS A 144 -1.16 -1.56 24.86
CA LYS A 144 0.05 -2.27 25.30
C LYS A 144 0.28 -3.57 24.53
N HIS A 145 -0.76 -4.40 24.42
CA HIS A 145 -0.61 -5.76 23.90
C HIS A 145 -0.69 -5.87 22.37
N PHE A 146 -1.30 -4.88 21.70
CA PHE A 146 -1.42 -4.95 20.25
C PHE A 146 -1.12 -3.62 19.54
N PHE A 147 -1.90 -2.56 19.78
CA PHE A 147 -1.86 -1.37 18.90
C PHE A 147 -0.51 -0.67 18.89
N PHE A 148 0.12 -0.47 20.04
CA PHE A 148 1.40 0.24 20.11
C PHE A 148 2.55 -0.59 19.54
N PRO A 149 2.79 -1.85 19.98
CA PRO A 149 3.90 -2.63 19.45
C PRO A 149 3.72 -2.92 17.97
N TYR A 150 2.51 -3.27 17.50
CA TYR A 150 2.25 -3.58 16.11
C TYR A 150 2.47 -2.38 15.19
N ASN A 151 1.84 -1.23 15.51
CA ASN A 151 1.95 -0.05 14.64
C ASN A 151 3.34 0.59 14.69
N SER A 152 4.04 0.51 15.82
CA SER A 152 5.45 0.93 15.88
C SER A 152 6.35 0.09 14.99
N LYS A 153 6.05 -1.21 14.82
CA LYS A 153 6.78 -2.09 13.88
C LYS A 153 6.43 -1.78 12.43
N ILE A 154 5.13 -1.66 12.10
CA ILE A 154 4.71 -1.45 10.72
C ILE A 154 5.17 -0.10 10.18
N LEU A 155 5.15 0.96 11.00
CA LEU A 155 5.58 2.30 10.60
C LEU A 155 7.08 2.54 10.85
N ALA A 156 7.72 1.73 11.70
CA ALA A 156 9.08 1.96 12.20
C ALA A 156 9.25 3.39 12.78
N TYR A 157 8.18 3.91 13.43
CA TYR A 157 8.12 5.31 13.87
C TYR A 157 7.39 5.43 15.22
N ASP A 158 7.62 6.55 15.93
CA ASP A 158 6.97 6.81 17.22
C ASP A 158 5.50 7.19 17.05
N MET A 159 4.60 6.40 17.64
CA MET A 159 3.15 6.57 17.56
C MET A 159 2.64 7.87 18.19
N ARG A 160 3.44 8.53 19.04
CA ARG A 160 3.13 9.85 19.61
C ARG A 160 3.34 10.99 18.62
N LYS A 161 4.06 10.73 17.52
CA LYS A 161 4.32 11.67 16.43
C LYS A 161 3.47 11.43 15.19
N VAL A 162 2.72 10.32 15.15
CA VAL A 162 1.81 9.97 14.05
C VAL A 162 0.42 10.49 14.35
N LEU A 163 -0.18 11.22 13.41
CA LEU A 163 -1.57 11.70 13.52
C LEU A 163 -2.56 10.56 13.27
N PRO A 164 -3.76 10.59 13.83
CA PRO A 164 -4.75 9.54 13.63
C PRO A 164 -5.53 9.65 12.31
N SER A 165 -5.28 10.64 11.48
CA SER A 165 -6.02 10.89 10.23
C SER A 165 -5.98 9.74 9.21
N TRP A 166 -4.99 8.84 9.31
CA TRP A 166 -4.90 7.66 8.44
C TRP A 166 -5.79 6.50 8.90
N THR A 167 -6.25 6.48 10.16
CA THR A 167 -6.93 5.31 10.74
C THR A 167 -8.26 5.00 10.11
N GLY A 168 -9.05 6.02 9.78
CA GLY A 168 -10.33 5.97 9.06
C GLY A 168 -11.03 4.61 9.05
N ARG A 169 -11.20 4.05 7.87
CA ARG A 169 -11.81 2.72 7.63
C ARG A 169 -10.91 1.53 7.96
N PHE A 170 -9.60 1.76 8.20
CA PHE A 170 -8.63 0.68 8.34
C PHE A 170 -8.64 0.02 9.73
N VAL A 171 -9.11 0.73 10.76
CA VAL A 171 -9.15 0.22 12.14
C VAL A 171 -10.59 0.15 12.61
N PRO A 172 -11.21 -1.05 12.65
CA PRO A 172 -12.58 -1.21 13.12
C PRO A 172 -12.74 -0.75 14.57
N LYS A 173 -13.75 0.04 14.84
CA LYS A 173 -14.16 0.39 16.21
C LYS A 173 -14.85 -0.80 16.87
N THR A 174 -14.93 -0.78 18.20
CA THR A 174 -15.60 -1.82 18.99
C THR A 174 -16.45 -1.19 20.09
N ASN A 175 -17.26 -2.00 20.76
CA ASN A 175 -18.01 -1.64 21.95
C ASN A 175 -17.73 -2.64 23.09
N LEU A 176 -18.19 -2.34 24.30
CA LEU A 176 -17.92 -3.18 25.48
C LEU A 176 -18.50 -4.60 25.32
N GLU A 177 -19.68 -4.70 24.75
CA GLU A 177 -20.32 -6.00 24.51
C GLU A 177 -19.45 -6.89 23.60
N ALA A 178 -18.96 -6.34 22.48
CA ALA A 178 -18.12 -7.06 21.54
C ALA A 178 -16.77 -7.46 22.17
N VAL A 179 -16.18 -6.59 23.01
CA VAL A 179 -14.95 -6.90 23.76
C VAL A 179 -15.17 -8.06 24.73
N LEU A 180 -16.25 -8.01 25.53
CA LEU A 180 -16.57 -9.06 26.51
C LEU A 180 -16.89 -10.39 25.81
N LYS A 181 -17.75 -10.37 24.80
CA LYS A 181 -18.08 -11.58 24.03
C LYS A 181 -16.84 -12.20 23.41
N GLY A 182 -15.96 -11.38 22.82
CA GLY A 182 -14.70 -11.85 22.22
C GLY A 182 -13.62 -12.27 23.23
N ALA A 183 -13.82 -12.00 24.54
CA ALA A 183 -12.96 -12.50 25.61
C ALA A 183 -13.41 -13.88 26.13
N PHE A 184 -14.71 -14.14 26.13
CA PHE A 184 -15.27 -15.36 26.71
C PHE A 184 -15.50 -16.49 25.69
N GLU A 185 -15.66 -16.16 24.42
CA GLU A 185 -15.91 -17.16 23.38
C GLU A 185 -15.19 -16.81 22.07
N GLN A 186 -14.76 -17.84 21.34
CA GLN A 186 -14.28 -17.68 19.99
C GLN A 186 -15.45 -17.41 19.06
N LYS A 187 -15.36 -16.33 18.25
CA LYS A 187 -16.40 -15.96 17.29
C LYS A 187 -15.82 -15.91 15.89
N ASP A 188 -16.67 -16.22 14.90
CA ASP A 188 -16.34 -15.90 13.51
C ASP A 188 -16.41 -14.40 13.29
N THR A 189 -15.24 -13.77 13.18
CA THR A 189 -15.06 -12.36 12.85
C THR A 189 -14.46 -12.16 11.47
N SER A 190 -14.45 -13.17 10.62
CA SER A 190 -13.88 -13.14 9.26
C SER A 190 -14.49 -12.02 8.39
N ASN A 191 -15.75 -11.67 8.62
CA ASN A 191 -16.48 -10.63 7.89
C ASN A 191 -16.28 -9.20 8.45
N ILE A 192 -15.47 -9.02 9.50
CA ILE A 192 -15.24 -7.70 10.12
C ILE A 192 -14.06 -6.99 9.47
N GLY A 193 -14.25 -5.72 9.10
CA GLY A 193 -13.25 -4.85 8.51
C GLY A 193 -13.33 -4.74 6.99
N TYR A 194 -12.71 -3.69 6.45
CA TYR A 194 -12.74 -3.35 5.01
C TYR A 194 -12.13 -4.44 4.12
N ASN A 195 -11.29 -5.31 4.67
CA ASN A 195 -10.55 -6.37 3.98
C ASN A 195 -11.07 -7.78 4.32
N SER A 196 -12.34 -7.90 4.70
CA SER A 196 -12.98 -9.19 5.02
C SER A 196 -13.03 -10.13 3.81
N GLN A 197 -13.12 -9.58 2.61
CA GLN A 197 -13.01 -10.28 1.35
C GLN A 197 -11.98 -9.62 0.46
N PHE A 198 -11.30 -10.41 -0.36
CA PHE A 198 -10.36 -9.93 -1.35
C PHE A 198 -10.38 -10.79 -2.61
N PHE A 199 -9.83 -10.24 -3.67
CA PHE A 199 -9.64 -10.91 -4.94
C PHE A 199 -8.15 -11.07 -5.22
N TYR A 200 -7.77 -12.16 -5.88
CA TYR A 200 -6.41 -12.39 -6.32
C TYR A 200 -6.42 -13.08 -7.68
N PRO A 201 -5.51 -12.74 -8.62
CA PRO A 201 -5.48 -13.37 -9.95
C PRO A 201 -5.27 -14.89 -9.86
N LYS A 202 -6.01 -15.64 -10.67
CA LYS A 202 -5.84 -17.10 -10.75
C LYS A 202 -4.46 -17.52 -11.23
N THR A 203 -3.83 -16.68 -12.07
CA THR A 203 -2.49 -16.93 -12.62
C THR A 203 -1.70 -15.62 -12.76
N GLY A 204 -0.36 -15.70 -12.74
CA GLY A 204 0.54 -14.58 -13.03
C GLY A 204 0.74 -13.58 -11.89
N GLY A 205 0.28 -13.90 -10.66
CA GLY A 205 0.40 -13.01 -9.52
C GLY A 205 -0.37 -11.71 -9.70
N ILE A 206 -0.15 -10.73 -8.81
CA ILE A 206 -0.85 -9.44 -8.90
C ILE A 206 -0.47 -8.65 -10.15
N GLN A 207 0.66 -8.97 -10.80
CA GLN A 207 1.07 -8.36 -12.07
C GLN A 207 0.07 -8.60 -13.21
N HIS A 208 -0.79 -9.61 -13.11
CA HIS A 208 -1.89 -9.84 -14.05
C HIS A 208 -2.73 -8.58 -14.29
N LEU A 209 -3.01 -7.80 -13.23
CA LEU A 209 -3.75 -6.54 -13.34
C LEU A 209 -3.01 -5.52 -14.22
N ILE A 210 -1.71 -5.37 -14.02
CA ILE A 210 -0.87 -4.47 -14.83
C ILE A 210 -0.82 -4.91 -16.28
N LYS A 211 -0.56 -6.21 -16.53
CA LYS A 211 -0.52 -6.74 -17.89
C LYS A 211 -1.86 -6.61 -18.63
N SER A 212 -2.96 -6.71 -17.90
CA SER A 212 -4.30 -6.48 -18.46
C SER A 212 -4.51 -5.02 -18.84
N LEU A 213 -4.08 -4.10 -17.98
CA LEU A 213 -4.18 -2.66 -18.26
C LEU A 213 -3.24 -2.24 -19.41
N GLU A 214 -2.01 -2.79 -19.48
CA GLU A 214 -1.10 -2.58 -20.61
C GLU A 214 -1.69 -3.08 -21.94
N ARG A 215 -2.46 -4.18 -21.94
CA ARG A 215 -3.16 -4.67 -23.15
C ARG A 215 -4.32 -3.77 -23.55
N ALA A 216 -5.04 -3.24 -22.56
CA ALA A 216 -6.18 -2.34 -22.79
C ALA A 216 -5.76 -0.91 -23.20
N THR A 217 -4.47 -0.55 -23.07
CA THR A 217 -3.91 0.75 -23.42
C THR A 217 -3.03 0.64 -24.66
N LYS A 218 -3.23 1.52 -25.65
CA LYS A 218 -2.45 1.55 -26.90
C LYS A 218 -1.05 2.13 -26.66
N ALA A 219 -0.98 3.25 -25.93
CA ALA A 219 0.28 3.89 -25.59
C ALA A 219 1.11 2.98 -24.68
N LYS A 220 2.37 2.76 -25.05
CA LYS A 220 3.29 1.91 -24.31
C LYS A 220 4.29 2.77 -23.53
N PRO A 221 4.59 2.41 -22.25
CA PRO A 221 5.61 3.12 -21.49
C PRO A 221 6.99 3.05 -22.16
N ARG A 222 7.70 4.17 -22.19
CA ARG A 222 9.11 4.22 -22.52
C ARG A 222 9.89 3.83 -21.27
N LEU A 223 10.44 2.63 -21.28
CA LEU A 223 11.19 2.04 -20.17
C LEU A 223 12.61 2.61 -20.08
N HIS A 224 13.31 2.38 -18.94
CA HIS A 224 14.68 2.86 -18.68
C HIS A 224 14.84 4.39 -18.73
N HIS A 225 13.75 5.12 -18.47
CA HIS A 225 13.74 6.59 -18.47
C HIS A 225 13.57 7.12 -17.02
N LYS A 226 14.64 7.01 -16.22
CA LYS A 226 14.67 7.59 -14.88
C LYS A 226 14.79 9.11 -14.96
N VAL A 227 13.79 9.84 -14.47
CA VAL A 227 13.83 11.32 -14.39
C VAL A 227 14.94 11.75 -13.43
N VAL A 228 15.71 12.77 -13.83
CA VAL A 228 16.74 13.40 -13.00
C VAL A 228 16.52 14.90 -12.83
N GLU A 229 15.84 15.55 -13.77
CA GLU A 229 15.54 16.98 -13.70
C GLU A 229 14.24 17.32 -14.45
N ILE A 230 13.48 18.27 -13.91
CA ILE A 230 12.30 18.89 -14.53
C ILE A 230 12.48 20.40 -14.46
N ASP A 231 12.77 21.04 -15.58
CA ASP A 231 12.85 22.50 -15.67
C ASP A 231 11.47 23.06 -16.06
N VAL A 232 10.83 23.75 -15.11
CA VAL A 232 9.47 24.27 -15.29
C VAL A 232 9.42 25.54 -16.15
N LYS A 233 10.56 26.25 -16.33
CA LYS A 233 10.63 27.43 -17.19
C LYS A 233 10.76 27.05 -18.65
N SER A 234 11.69 26.15 -18.97
CA SER A 234 11.87 25.63 -20.33
C SER A 234 10.89 24.52 -20.70
N LYS A 235 10.11 24.03 -19.73
CA LYS A 235 9.21 22.87 -19.84
C LYS A 235 9.92 21.64 -20.43
N THR A 236 11.06 21.31 -19.86
CA THR A 236 11.91 20.19 -20.30
C THR A 236 12.13 19.20 -19.16
N ILE A 237 12.05 17.92 -19.48
CA ILE A 237 12.40 16.82 -18.59
C ILE A 237 13.68 16.18 -19.11
N THR A 238 14.65 15.97 -18.19
CA THR A 238 15.90 15.25 -18.48
C THR A 238 15.88 13.90 -17.76
N PHE A 239 16.32 12.88 -18.50
CA PHE A 239 16.43 11.51 -17.99
C PHE A 239 17.87 11.10 -17.76
N ALA A 240 18.11 10.13 -16.86
CA ALA A 240 19.46 9.65 -16.51
C ALA A 240 20.21 9.01 -17.71
N ASN A 241 19.51 8.54 -18.74
CA ASN A 241 20.09 8.02 -19.98
C ASN A 241 20.49 9.11 -20.98
N GLY A 242 20.40 10.38 -20.59
CA GLY A 242 20.73 11.54 -21.43
C GLY A 242 19.59 12.01 -22.37
N ALA A 243 18.49 11.27 -22.46
CA ALA A 243 17.33 11.70 -23.23
C ALA A 243 16.65 12.92 -22.60
N THR A 244 15.98 13.71 -23.41
CA THR A 244 15.15 14.83 -22.98
C THR A 244 13.80 14.81 -23.68
N THR A 245 12.78 15.36 -23.03
CA THR A 245 11.46 15.58 -23.66
C THR A 245 10.88 16.91 -23.20
N ARG A 246 10.03 17.53 -24.02
CA ARG A 246 9.26 18.71 -23.68
C ARG A 246 7.84 18.35 -23.32
N TYR A 247 7.18 19.18 -22.51
CA TYR A 247 5.80 18.96 -22.04
C TYR A 247 5.04 20.29 -21.94
N GLU A 248 3.74 20.24 -21.94
CA GLU A 248 2.86 21.32 -21.50
C GLU A 248 2.30 21.08 -20.10
N SER A 249 2.06 19.80 -19.74
CA SER A 249 1.65 19.39 -18.41
C SER A 249 2.25 18.03 -18.05
N ILE A 250 2.46 17.80 -16.76
CA ILE A 250 2.96 16.52 -16.23
C ILE A 250 1.91 15.91 -15.31
N ILE A 251 1.65 14.60 -15.44
CA ILE A 251 1.10 13.76 -14.38
C ILE A 251 2.27 12.99 -13.76
N SER A 252 2.59 13.30 -12.51
CA SER A 252 3.68 12.62 -11.80
C SER A 252 3.13 11.63 -10.77
N THR A 253 3.55 10.37 -10.85
CA THR A 253 3.31 9.35 -9.82
C THR A 253 4.58 9.01 -9.04
N LEU A 254 5.65 9.76 -9.25
CA LEU A 254 6.93 9.62 -8.56
C LEU A 254 6.76 9.90 -7.05
N PRO A 255 7.62 9.34 -6.20
CA PRO A 255 7.65 9.73 -4.78
C PRO A 255 7.82 11.24 -4.64
N LEU A 256 6.88 11.90 -3.96
CA LEU A 256 6.79 13.35 -3.88
C LEU A 256 8.09 13.99 -3.39
N ASN A 257 8.71 13.38 -2.39
CA ASN A 257 9.98 13.87 -1.86
C ASN A 257 11.14 13.79 -2.87
N GLU A 258 11.14 12.83 -3.80
CA GLU A 258 12.11 12.78 -4.90
C GLU A 258 11.75 13.81 -5.99
N LEU A 259 10.48 13.86 -6.37
CA LEU A 259 9.99 14.84 -7.35
C LEU A 259 10.41 16.25 -6.98
N LEU A 260 10.20 16.66 -5.72
CA LEU A 260 10.55 18.01 -5.23
C LEU A 260 12.03 18.35 -5.37
N THR A 261 12.94 17.37 -5.33
CA THR A 261 14.39 17.60 -5.53
C THR A 261 14.76 17.74 -7.00
N MET A 262 13.94 17.22 -7.90
CA MET A 262 14.19 17.23 -9.36
C MET A 262 13.67 18.51 -10.03
N VAL A 263 12.70 19.21 -9.42
CA VAL A 263 12.08 20.41 -9.99
C VAL A 263 13.03 21.61 -9.90
N LYS A 264 13.31 22.23 -11.06
CA LYS A 264 14.12 23.43 -11.24
C LYS A 264 13.30 24.55 -11.87
N GLY A 265 13.79 25.78 -11.71
CA GLY A 265 13.17 26.95 -12.34
C GLY A 265 11.87 27.43 -11.67
N SER A 266 11.32 26.71 -10.69
CA SER A 266 10.14 27.13 -9.94
C SER A 266 10.39 28.41 -9.13
N SER A 267 9.36 29.25 -9.01
CA SER A 267 9.34 30.37 -8.06
C SER A 267 9.24 29.91 -6.59
N HIS A 268 8.83 28.67 -6.35
CA HIS A 268 8.67 28.06 -5.03
C HIS A 268 10.00 27.51 -4.51
N ARG A 269 10.78 28.36 -3.82
CA ARG A 269 12.15 28.02 -3.34
C ARG A 269 12.20 26.94 -2.25
N SER A 270 11.07 26.53 -1.68
CA SER A 270 10.99 25.63 -0.52
C SER A 270 10.98 24.14 -0.85
N TYR A 271 11.00 23.72 -2.11
CA TYR A 271 10.85 22.32 -2.51
C TYR A 271 11.91 21.40 -1.91
N GLY A 272 13.20 21.77 -1.98
CA GLY A 272 14.28 20.97 -1.40
C GLY A 272 14.12 20.74 0.12
N ALA A 273 13.83 21.80 0.88
CA ALA A 273 13.60 21.71 2.32
C ALA A 273 12.32 20.91 2.66
N ALA A 274 11.27 20.99 1.82
CA ALA A 274 10.06 20.22 1.98
C ALA A 274 10.28 18.72 1.70
N ALA A 275 11.12 18.39 0.73
CA ALA A 275 11.47 17.00 0.40
C ALA A 275 12.04 16.23 1.59
N GLU A 276 12.87 16.88 2.41
CA GLU A 276 13.48 16.29 3.60
C GLU A 276 12.48 16.04 4.74
N LYS A 277 11.37 16.78 4.76
CA LYS A 277 10.31 16.67 5.78
C LYS A 277 9.27 15.62 5.47
N LEU A 278 9.19 15.18 4.23
CA LEU A 278 8.25 14.15 3.80
C LEU A 278 8.77 12.76 4.19
N LEU A 279 8.25 12.22 5.26
CA LEU A 279 8.70 10.96 5.84
C LEU A 279 7.92 9.76 5.27
N CYS A 280 8.68 8.72 4.93
CA CYS A 280 8.17 7.42 4.53
C CYS A 280 9.12 6.35 5.04
N ASN A 281 8.59 5.22 5.50
CA ASN A 281 9.44 4.09 5.83
C ASN A 281 9.74 3.22 4.60
N SER A 282 10.65 2.29 4.78
CA SER A 282 10.99 1.24 3.82
C SER A 282 10.56 -0.12 4.38
N VAL A 283 10.31 -1.07 3.48
CA VAL A 283 10.00 -2.46 3.83
C VAL A 283 10.97 -3.40 3.12
N VAL A 284 11.46 -4.39 3.83
CA VAL A 284 11.99 -5.60 3.21
C VAL A 284 10.91 -6.67 3.28
N ASN A 285 10.68 -7.31 2.15
CA ASN A 285 9.80 -8.44 2.00
C ASN A 285 10.64 -9.65 1.62
N PHE A 286 10.77 -10.63 2.51
CA PHE A 286 11.39 -11.91 2.18
C PHE A 286 10.31 -12.91 1.77
N ASN A 287 10.59 -13.69 0.75
CA ASN A 287 9.72 -14.76 0.26
C ASN A 287 10.50 -16.08 0.30
N LEU A 288 9.88 -17.13 0.83
CA LEU A 288 10.46 -18.46 0.93
C LEU A 288 9.48 -19.50 0.37
N GLY A 289 10.00 -20.40 -0.46
CA GLY A 289 9.28 -21.59 -0.90
C GLY A 289 9.82 -22.82 -0.19
N PHE A 290 8.94 -23.76 0.17
CA PHE A 290 9.28 -24.95 0.94
C PHE A 290 8.79 -26.22 0.26
N ASN A 291 9.61 -27.26 0.33
CA ASN A 291 9.21 -28.63 -0.03
C ASN A 291 8.40 -29.26 1.13
N ARG A 292 7.21 -28.71 1.36
CA ARG A 292 6.31 -29.16 2.41
C ARG A 292 4.86 -28.91 1.98
N PRO A 293 3.94 -29.93 2.10
CA PRO A 293 2.61 -29.83 1.53
C PRO A 293 1.61 -28.93 2.29
N LYS A 294 1.87 -28.69 3.58
CA LYS A 294 0.96 -27.91 4.43
C LYS A 294 1.70 -27.21 5.55
N LEU A 295 1.41 -25.94 5.79
CA LEU A 295 1.90 -25.16 6.93
C LEU A 295 0.75 -24.74 7.84
N THR A 296 -0.28 -24.14 7.28
CA THR A 296 -1.43 -23.57 7.98
C THR A 296 -2.55 -23.34 6.98
N ASP A 297 -3.76 -23.08 7.46
CA ASP A 297 -4.91 -22.67 6.62
C ASP A 297 -5.10 -21.13 6.60
N ARG A 298 -4.24 -20.38 7.28
CA ARG A 298 -4.33 -18.92 7.33
C ARG A 298 -3.77 -18.27 6.08
N HIS A 299 -4.34 -17.10 5.71
CA HIS A 299 -3.81 -16.29 4.62
C HIS A 299 -2.61 -15.46 5.08
N TRP A 300 -2.68 -14.90 6.31
CA TRP A 300 -1.54 -14.24 6.97
C TRP A 300 -1.76 -14.16 8.48
N THR A 301 -0.66 -13.91 9.19
CA THR A 301 -0.62 -13.72 10.64
C THR A 301 0.11 -12.43 10.98
N TYR A 302 -0.40 -11.69 11.94
CA TYR A 302 0.21 -10.48 12.50
C TYR A 302 1.03 -10.81 13.74
N TYR A 303 2.19 -10.16 13.90
CA TYR A 303 3.13 -10.39 15.00
C TYR A 303 3.44 -9.06 15.70
N PRO A 304 2.69 -8.68 16.76
CA PRO A 304 2.90 -7.41 17.46
C PRO A 304 4.20 -7.37 18.27
N GLU A 305 4.61 -8.45 18.89
CA GLU A 305 5.71 -8.48 19.86
C GLU A 305 7.08 -8.24 19.21
N LYS A 306 7.98 -7.58 19.96
CA LYS A 306 9.32 -7.19 19.51
C LYS A 306 10.25 -8.36 19.20
N GLN A 307 10.02 -9.51 19.83
CA GLN A 307 10.80 -10.73 19.61
C GLN A 307 10.67 -11.29 18.18
N TYR A 308 9.64 -10.88 17.44
CA TYR A 308 9.45 -11.19 16.04
C TYR A 308 9.89 -9.98 15.19
N PRO A 309 10.99 -10.07 14.38
CA PRO A 309 11.44 -8.93 13.58
C PRO A 309 10.40 -8.47 12.55
N PHE A 310 9.65 -9.40 11.97
CA PHE A 310 8.56 -9.12 11.02
C PHE A 310 7.28 -8.70 11.76
N TYR A 311 6.48 -7.83 11.13
CA TYR A 311 5.16 -7.45 11.64
C TYR A 311 4.02 -8.30 11.05
N ARG A 312 4.24 -8.93 9.89
CA ARG A 312 3.29 -9.80 9.20
C ARG A 312 4.03 -10.92 8.48
N MET A 313 3.43 -12.09 8.48
CA MET A 313 3.82 -13.23 7.64
C MET A 313 2.58 -13.73 6.91
N GLY A 314 2.66 -13.88 5.60
CA GLY A 314 1.56 -14.39 4.76
C GLY A 314 1.92 -15.70 4.08
N PHE A 315 0.90 -16.39 3.59
CA PHE A 315 0.99 -17.74 3.08
C PHE A 315 0.43 -17.79 1.65
N TRP A 316 1.32 -17.78 0.65
CA TRP A 316 0.96 -17.68 -0.76
C TRP A 316 0.05 -18.81 -1.22
N HIS A 317 0.33 -20.05 -0.81
CA HIS A 317 -0.44 -21.23 -1.18
C HIS A 317 -1.90 -21.20 -0.71
N ASN A 318 -2.22 -20.44 0.34
CA ASN A 318 -3.60 -20.23 0.81
C ASN A 318 -4.28 -19.05 0.10
N ILE A 319 -3.50 -18.03 -0.29
CA ILE A 319 -4.01 -16.90 -1.09
C ILE A 319 -4.38 -17.40 -2.50
N ASN A 320 -3.47 -18.16 -3.12
CA ASN A 320 -3.69 -18.78 -4.41
C ASN A 320 -2.91 -20.09 -4.52
N PRO A 321 -3.59 -21.26 -4.61
CA PRO A 321 -2.91 -22.56 -4.74
C PRO A 321 -1.98 -22.67 -5.94
N THR A 322 -2.23 -21.92 -7.02
CA THR A 322 -1.37 -21.94 -8.22
C THR A 322 -0.08 -21.12 -8.06
N SER A 323 0.09 -20.42 -6.94
CA SER A 323 1.32 -19.69 -6.62
C SER A 323 2.48 -20.59 -6.24
N VAL A 324 2.25 -21.87 -6.06
CA VAL A 324 3.25 -22.86 -5.65
C VAL A 324 3.14 -24.13 -6.46
N LYS A 325 4.20 -24.94 -6.51
CA LYS A 325 4.15 -26.30 -7.07
C LYS A 325 3.28 -27.21 -6.23
N PRO A 326 2.66 -28.25 -6.80
CA PRO A 326 1.98 -29.30 -6.04
C PRO A 326 2.89 -29.88 -4.93
N GLY A 327 2.34 -30.06 -3.74
CA GLY A 327 3.10 -30.58 -2.59
C GLY A 327 4.06 -29.59 -1.93
N HIS A 328 4.05 -28.32 -2.34
CA HIS A 328 4.89 -27.24 -1.79
C HIS A 328 4.05 -26.17 -1.12
N THR A 329 4.69 -25.37 -0.28
CA THR A 329 4.12 -24.18 0.34
C THR A 329 5.06 -22.99 0.18
N ALA A 330 4.52 -21.78 0.37
CA ALA A 330 5.33 -20.58 0.33
C ALA A 330 4.81 -19.51 1.28
N ILE A 331 5.73 -18.72 1.80
CA ILE A 331 5.43 -17.57 2.67
C ILE A 331 6.04 -16.29 2.13
N TYR A 332 5.50 -15.17 2.61
CA TYR A 332 6.22 -13.90 2.65
C TYR A 332 6.28 -13.36 4.07
N GLY A 333 7.33 -12.63 4.39
CA GLY A 333 7.44 -11.92 5.67
C GLY A 333 7.84 -10.46 5.43
N GLU A 334 7.34 -9.55 6.26
CA GLU A 334 7.51 -8.11 6.07
C GLU A 334 8.15 -7.46 7.29
N LEU A 335 9.21 -6.70 7.03
CA LEU A 335 9.93 -5.91 8.04
C LEU A 335 10.00 -4.46 7.59
N SER A 336 9.62 -3.54 8.47
CA SER A 336 9.80 -2.12 8.24
C SER A 336 11.08 -1.60 8.90
N TYR A 337 11.67 -0.59 8.26
CA TYR A 337 12.75 0.20 8.86
C TYR A 337 12.67 1.65 8.38
N LEU A 338 13.24 2.55 9.17
CA LEU A 338 13.28 3.97 8.83
C LEU A 338 14.65 4.32 8.25
N GLY A 339 14.66 5.07 7.15
CA GLY A 339 15.86 5.62 6.57
C GLY A 339 16.25 4.99 5.22
N LYS A 340 16.22 5.81 4.19
CA LYS A 340 16.68 5.47 2.83
C LYS A 340 18.15 5.02 2.80
N ASN A 341 18.95 5.48 3.77
CA ASN A 341 20.39 5.30 3.85
C ASN A 341 20.81 4.07 4.67
N THR A 342 19.86 3.19 5.07
CA THR A 342 20.23 1.92 5.71
C THR A 342 21.13 1.14 4.75
N SER A 343 22.34 0.80 5.18
CA SER A 343 23.30 0.12 4.32
C SER A 343 22.78 -1.23 3.85
N LYS A 344 23.28 -1.71 2.71
CA LYS A 344 22.92 -3.03 2.19
C LYS A 344 23.21 -4.11 3.23
N THR A 345 24.37 -4.04 3.90
CA THR A 345 24.78 -4.99 4.96
C THR A 345 23.79 -5.00 6.11
N ALA A 346 23.37 -3.82 6.61
CA ALA A 346 22.39 -3.74 7.69
C ALA A 346 21.03 -4.33 7.29
N ARG A 347 20.57 -4.07 6.04
CA ARG A 347 19.34 -4.67 5.52
C ARG A 347 19.45 -6.19 5.41
N THR A 348 20.58 -6.72 4.90
CA THR A 348 20.82 -8.16 4.83
C THR A 348 20.74 -8.78 6.21
N ALA A 349 21.43 -8.21 7.21
CA ALA A 349 21.42 -8.73 8.59
C ALA A 349 19.98 -8.75 9.19
N LEU A 350 19.17 -7.73 8.93
CA LEU A 350 17.78 -7.71 9.34
C LEU A 350 16.97 -8.84 8.72
N VAL A 351 17.17 -9.10 7.44
CA VAL A 351 16.45 -10.16 6.72
C VAL A 351 16.89 -11.53 7.23
N GLU A 352 18.19 -11.79 7.39
CA GLU A 352 18.70 -13.07 7.91
C GLU A 352 18.12 -13.38 9.30
N SER A 353 18.12 -12.40 10.20
CA SER A 353 17.51 -12.55 11.53
C SER A 353 16.00 -12.86 11.43
N ALA A 354 15.30 -12.22 10.48
CA ALA A 354 13.87 -12.44 10.31
C ALA A 354 13.56 -13.81 9.69
N VAL A 355 14.34 -14.24 8.70
CA VAL A 355 14.20 -15.57 8.10
C VAL A 355 14.45 -16.65 9.13
N ALA A 356 15.55 -16.58 9.89
CA ALA A 356 15.84 -17.53 10.96
C ALA A 356 14.68 -17.61 11.97
N LYS A 357 14.16 -16.46 12.40
CA LYS A 357 13.02 -16.41 13.32
C LYS A 357 11.73 -16.98 12.72
N ALA A 358 11.48 -16.73 11.42
CA ALA A 358 10.32 -17.26 10.72
C ALA A 358 10.37 -18.81 10.63
N LEU A 359 11.52 -19.38 10.33
CA LEU A 359 11.73 -20.82 10.30
C LEU A 359 11.46 -21.46 11.67
N ILE A 360 11.98 -20.85 12.75
CA ILE A 360 11.71 -21.30 14.13
C ILE A 360 10.21 -21.28 14.44
N VAL A 361 9.53 -20.16 14.14
CA VAL A 361 8.08 -20.00 14.42
C VAL A 361 7.24 -21.01 13.66
N LEU A 362 7.65 -21.37 12.45
CA LEU A 362 6.96 -22.34 11.59
C LEU A 362 7.36 -23.80 11.84
N GLY A 363 8.39 -24.04 12.64
CA GLY A 363 8.95 -25.39 12.86
C GLY A 363 9.52 -26.00 11.57
N ILE A 364 10.20 -25.18 10.74
CA ILE A 364 10.77 -25.57 9.45
C ILE A 364 12.28 -25.57 9.57
N SER A 365 12.93 -26.60 9.01
CA SER A 365 14.37 -26.64 8.88
C SER A 365 14.84 -25.84 7.65
N GLU A 366 16.07 -25.33 7.68
CA GLU A 366 16.64 -24.58 6.57
C GLU A 366 16.75 -25.43 5.28
N GLN A 367 16.94 -26.74 5.42
CA GLN A 367 17.02 -27.68 4.29
C GLN A 367 15.69 -27.82 3.53
N GLU A 368 14.57 -27.46 4.14
CA GLU A 368 13.25 -27.48 3.46
C GLU A 368 13.03 -26.25 2.58
N VAL A 369 13.88 -25.22 2.71
CA VAL A 369 13.81 -24.01 1.88
C VAL A 369 14.37 -24.33 0.49
N VAL A 370 13.52 -24.32 -0.52
CA VAL A 370 13.89 -24.62 -1.91
C VAL A 370 14.02 -23.37 -2.78
N VAL A 371 13.39 -22.27 -2.38
CA VAL A 371 13.45 -20.97 -3.08
C VAL A 371 13.44 -19.84 -2.07
N ARG A 372 14.25 -18.82 -2.33
CA ARG A 372 14.24 -17.56 -1.58
C ARG A 372 14.30 -16.36 -2.52
N LYS A 373 13.49 -15.35 -2.25
CA LYS A 373 13.51 -14.05 -2.95
C LYS A 373 13.27 -12.93 -1.96
N ASP A 374 14.28 -12.08 -1.77
CA ASP A 374 14.17 -10.87 -0.96
C ASP A 374 13.89 -9.67 -1.87
N LEU A 375 12.90 -8.86 -1.49
CA LEU A 375 12.47 -7.68 -2.22
C LEU A 375 12.56 -6.45 -1.31
N HIS A 376 13.10 -5.38 -1.84
CA HIS A 376 13.27 -4.12 -1.11
C HIS A 376 12.34 -3.06 -1.67
N LEU A 377 11.48 -2.51 -0.81
CA LEU A 377 10.59 -1.39 -1.09
C LEU A 377 11.18 -0.15 -0.42
N ALA A 378 11.79 0.73 -1.19
CA ALA A 378 12.37 1.98 -0.69
C ALA A 378 11.28 2.91 -0.12
N TYR A 379 10.09 2.87 -0.69
CA TYR A 379 8.90 3.58 -0.24
C TYR A 379 7.81 2.55 0.09
N ALA A 380 7.30 2.56 1.34
CA ALA A 380 6.25 1.65 1.77
C ALA A 380 5.08 2.39 2.43
N TYR A 381 5.25 2.85 3.68
CA TYR A 381 4.20 3.56 4.41
C TYR A 381 4.60 5.03 4.63
N VAL A 382 3.81 5.94 4.05
CA VAL A 382 3.92 7.37 4.30
C VAL A 382 3.58 7.66 5.76
N ILE A 383 4.38 8.47 6.42
CA ILE A 383 4.17 8.87 7.80
C ILE A 383 3.27 10.11 7.83
N TYR A 384 2.14 9.98 8.52
CA TYR A 384 1.17 11.06 8.73
C TYR A 384 1.55 11.84 9.97
N ASP A 385 2.49 12.76 9.84
CA ASP A 385 2.91 13.64 10.91
C ASP A 385 2.29 15.05 10.80
N ALA A 386 2.51 15.88 11.81
CA ALA A 386 1.97 17.23 11.87
C ALA A 386 2.52 18.14 10.75
N TRP A 387 3.78 17.92 10.32
CA TRP A 387 4.35 18.70 9.24
C TRP A 387 3.66 18.39 7.90
N ARG A 388 3.49 17.12 7.58
CA ARG A 388 2.76 16.68 6.39
C ARG A 388 1.34 17.24 6.36
N GLU A 389 0.59 17.10 7.45
CA GLU A 389 -0.80 17.57 7.55
C GLU A 389 -0.91 19.07 7.26
N LYS A 390 0.03 19.86 7.76
CA LYS A 390 0.04 21.32 7.59
C LYS A 390 0.45 21.76 6.19
N HIS A 391 1.36 21.02 5.52
CA HIS A 391 2.06 21.55 4.34
C HIS A 391 1.76 20.82 3.03
N LEU A 392 1.27 19.55 3.05
CA LEU A 392 1.13 18.73 1.85
C LEU A 392 0.21 19.36 0.81
N GLU A 393 -0.95 19.87 1.22
CA GLU A 393 -1.92 20.45 0.29
C GLU A 393 -1.33 21.64 -0.49
N ASN A 394 -0.61 22.53 0.20
CA ASN A 394 0.04 23.66 -0.43
C ASN A 394 1.18 23.23 -1.37
N LEU A 395 1.94 22.19 -1.01
CA LEU A 395 2.97 21.66 -1.91
C LEU A 395 2.37 21.12 -3.21
N LEU A 396 1.27 20.35 -3.12
CA LEU A 396 0.60 19.82 -4.30
C LEU A 396 -0.03 20.94 -5.16
N LYS A 397 -0.58 21.98 -4.53
CA LYS A 397 -1.08 23.18 -5.25
C LYS A 397 0.06 23.93 -5.96
N ASN A 398 1.20 24.10 -5.32
CA ASN A 398 2.36 24.74 -5.91
C ASN A 398 2.89 23.95 -7.12
N LEU A 399 2.98 22.64 -7.02
CA LEU A 399 3.36 21.78 -8.16
C LEU A 399 2.34 21.89 -9.30
N ALA A 400 1.04 21.92 -8.99
CA ALA A 400 0.01 22.10 -10.01
C ALA A 400 0.11 23.45 -10.72
N HIS A 401 0.47 24.53 -9.98
CA HIS A 401 0.77 25.84 -10.56
C HIS A 401 1.99 25.79 -11.49
N ASP A 402 3.01 25.00 -11.17
CA ASP A 402 4.17 24.75 -12.03
C ASP A 402 3.85 23.81 -13.22
N GLY A 403 2.61 23.36 -13.38
CA GLY A 403 2.18 22.46 -14.46
C GLY A 403 2.42 20.98 -14.16
N ILE A 404 2.64 20.61 -12.90
CA ILE A 404 2.93 19.24 -12.45
C ILE A 404 1.80 18.75 -11.53
N LEU A 405 0.93 17.89 -12.02
CA LEU A 405 -0.10 17.22 -11.23
C LEU A 405 0.50 15.97 -10.57
N SER A 406 0.88 16.08 -9.30
CA SER A 406 1.42 14.97 -8.52
C SER A 406 0.31 14.17 -7.87
N THR A 407 0.20 12.86 -8.14
CA THR A 407 -0.92 12.00 -7.76
C THR A 407 -0.53 10.56 -7.49
N GLY A 408 -1.50 9.73 -7.04
CA GLY A 408 -1.28 8.34 -6.66
C GLY A 408 -0.70 8.22 -5.25
N ARG A 409 -0.35 6.99 -4.85
CA ARG A 409 0.09 6.67 -3.48
C ARG A 409 1.28 7.52 -3.01
N TYR A 410 2.32 7.60 -3.82
CA TYR A 410 3.55 8.30 -3.45
C TYR A 410 3.62 9.72 -4.03
N GLY A 411 3.01 9.98 -5.16
CA GLY A 411 2.91 11.35 -5.69
C GLY A 411 1.94 12.20 -4.87
N GLY A 412 0.81 11.64 -4.44
CA GLY A 412 -0.11 12.29 -3.49
C GLY A 412 0.31 12.18 -2.04
N TRP A 413 1.42 11.50 -1.72
CA TRP A 413 1.96 11.26 -0.38
C TRP A 413 0.92 10.81 0.64
N LYS A 414 0.18 9.73 0.28
CA LYS A 414 -0.94 9.22 1.07
C LYS A 414 -0.96 7.69 1.16
N TYR A 415 -1.67 7.16 2.15
CA TYR A 415 -2.04 5.76 2.20
C TYR A 415 -3.14 5.50 1.16
N SER A 416 -2.95 4.52 0.30
CA SER A 416 -3.83 4.27 -0.85
C SER A 416 -3.91 2.78 -1.17
N SER A 417 -5.08 2.33 -1.61
CA SER A 417 -5.35 1.00 -2.16
C SER A 417 -5.17 0.98 -3.68
N MET A 418 -5.23 -0.20 -4.30
CA MET A 418 -5.25 -0.33 -5.76
C MET A 418 -6.46 0.35 -6.39
N GLN A 419 -7.64 0.24 -5.78
CA GLN A 419 -8.85 0.95 -6.20
C GLN A 419 -8.63 2.46 -6.24
N GLU A 420 -8.09 3.04 -5.16
CA GLU A 420 -7.78 4.47 -5.10
C GLU A 420 -6.70 4.87 -6.11
N ALA A 421 -5.71 4.01 -6.36
CA ALA A 421 -4.69 4.28 -7.37
C ALA A 421 -5.26 4.39 -8.79
N VAL A 422 -6.27 3.58 -9.13
CA VAL A 422 -6.99 3.68 -10.41
C VAL A 422 -7.82 4.96 -10.47
N ILE A 423 -8.56 5.27 -9.41
CA ILE A 423 -9.37 6.49 -9.32
C ILE A 423 -8.50 7.75 -9.38
N ASP A 424 -7.35 7.75 -8.72
CA ASP A 424 -6.38 8.85 -8.80
C ASP A 424 -5.90 9.11 -10.24
N GLY A 425 -5.61 8.05 -11.00
CA GLY A 425 -5.23 8.16 -12.41
C GLY A 425 -6.35 8.71 -13.27
N LYS A 426 -7.59 8.25 -13.04
CA LYS A 426 -8.79 8.76 -13.71
C LYS A 426 -8.97 10.26 -13.45
N ILE A 427 -8.99 10.67 -12.18
CA ILE A 427 -9.15 12.07 -11.79
C ILE A 427 -8.04 12.95 -12.39
N ALA A 428 -6.79 12.45 -12.40
CA ALA A 428 -5.67 13.19 -12.97
C ALA A 428 -5.84 13.45 -14.46
N SER A 429 -6.30 12.46 -15.23
CA SER A 429 -6.59 12.63 -16.66
C SER A 429 -7.76 13.59 -16.89
N GLU A 430 -8.85 13.42 -16.14
CA GLU A 430 -10.05 14.30 -16.25
C GLU A 430 -9.74 15.76 -15.92
N ASN A 431 -8.86 16.02 -14.95
CA ASN A 431 -8.46 17.38 -14.60
C ASN A 431 -7.64 18.09 -15.68
N LEU A 432 -6.91 17.35 -16.53
CA LEU A 432 -6.10 17.93 -17.59
C LEU A 432 -6.83 18.03 -18.93
N LEU A 433 -7.81 17.18 -19.22
CA LEU A 433 -8.55 17.18 -20.48
C LEU A 433 -9.13 18.55 -20.87
N PRO A 434 -9.76 19.35 -19.94
CA PRO A 434 -10.31 20.67 -20.28
C PRO A 434 -9.28 21.64 -20.84
N LYS A 435 -8.02 21.51 -20.42
CA LYS A 435 -6.94 22.37 -20.90
C LYS A 435 -6.65 22.17 -22.38
N PHE A 436 -6.86 20.97 -22.89
CA PHE A 436 -6.48 20.59 -24.27
C PHE A 436 -7.66 20.48 -25.23
N TRP A 437 -8.88 20.29 -24.73
CA TRP A 437 -10.07 20.03 -25.55
C TRP A 437 -11.13 21.10 -25.52
N GLY A 438 -11.04 22.07 -24.58
CA GLY A 438 -12.13 23.03 -24.32
C GLY A 438 -13.30 22.39 -23.54
N ALA A 439 -13.98 23.19 -22.74
CA ALA A 439 -14.98 22.71 -21.78
C ALA A 439 -16.27 22.09 -22.40
N GLN A 440 -16.51 22.28 -23.70
CA GLN A 440 -17.76 21.81 -24.35
C GLN A 440 -17.70 20.35 -24.83
N THR A 441 -16.54 19.81 -25.13
CA THR A 441 -16.37 18.45 -25.68
C THR A 441 -16.53 17.35 -24.61
N ILE A 442 -16.24 17.67 -23.35
CA ILE A 442 -16.24 16.72 -22.24
C ILE A 442 -17.65 16.33 -21.78
N LYS A 443 -18.64 17.24 -21.92
CA LYS A 443 -20.03 16.97 -21.48
C LYS A 443 -20.74 15.85 -22.27
N LYS A 444 -20.22 15.41 -23.41
CA LYS A 444 -20.85 14.38 -24.26
C LYS A 444 -20.41 12.93 -23.98
N GLN A 445 -19.33 12.70 -23.20
CA GLN A 445 -18.72 11.38 -23.11
C GLN A 445 -18.57 10.82 -21.67
N THR A 446 -18.80 11.61 -20.62
CA THR A 446 -18.68 11.13 -19.25
C THR A 446 -20.06 11.16 -18.55
N PRO A 447 -20.58 10.02 -18.07
CA PRO A 447 -21.68 10.07 -17.10
C PRO A 447 -21.22 10.81 -15.84
N PRO A 448 -22.08 11.61 -15.21
CA PRO A 448 -21.70 12.37 -14.03
C PRO A 448 -21.32 11.43 -12.90
N THR A 449 -20.04 11.33 -12.60
CA THR A 449 -19.58 10.62 -11.41
C THR A 449 -19.76 11.54 -10.21
N THR A 450 -20.92 11.47 -9.59
CA THR A 450 -21.13 12.02 -8.25
C THR A 450 -20.28 11.21 -7.29
N VAL A 451 -19.12 11.74 -6.93
CA VAL A 451 -18.37 11.28 -5.76
C VAL A 451 -19.21 11.67 -4.55
N LYS A 452 -20.13 10.81 -4.14
CA LYS A 452 -20.65 10.85 -2.79
C LYS A 452 -19.47 10.54 -1.89
N GLN A 453 -18.97 11.55 -1.18
CA GLN A 453 -18.13 11.37 -0.02
C GLN A 453 -18.85 10.37 0.91
N ILE A 454 -18.33 9.15 0.96
CA ILE A 454 -18.73 8.19 2.00
C ILE A 454 -17.95 8.60 3.26
N ASN A 455 -18.39 9.72 3.85
CA ASN A 455 -18.22 10.02 5.25
C ASN A 455 -19.49 9.52 5.94
N ALA A 456 -19.40 8.35 6.56
CA ALA A 456 -20.27 7.79 7.59
C ALA A 456 -20.54 6.30 7.29
N LEU A 457 -19.78 5.46 7.90
CA LEU A 457 -20.28 4.29 8.66
C LEU A 457 -19.11 3.75 9.51
#